data_b81c06b7bd3914d0448ff4f97af3669b
#
_entry.id   b81c06b7bd3914d0448ff4f97af3669b
#
_cell.length_a   1.000
_cell.length_b   1.000
_cell.length_c   1.000
_cell.angle_alpha   90.00
_cell.angle_beta   90.00
_cell.angle_gamma   90.00
#
_symmetry.space_group_name_H-M   'P 1'
#
loop_
_entity.id
_entity.type
_entity.pdbx_description
1 polymer ?
#
loop_
_entity_poly.entity_id
_entity_poly.type
_entity_poly.pdbx_seq_one_letter_code
_entity_poly.pdbx_strand_id
1 'polypeptide(L)'
;EDISSIFSTFREHDFSLGTISQFEQERLFLNPNKLFAKHIALFGSTGSGKSCTTASILQKVDWLENTHVVLLDLHGEYTPAFSGSGNIVKITELELPYWLMNFDEISEMFIDDNEHSAHNQMMVLKDAIMDSKRGKNLALKDYLTVDTPVSFDFIEVMARMRALDTERTLAGKEGPFFGQFTRFLVRLESKLTDRRYEFLFKPKLYKSSESLESWLTRLFALDTGHHITVLDLSRVPFDVINVLVSLLGRIIFDFNLWNPARQDFPILIVFEEAHTYLSMTGKSTAARKTVERIAKEGRKYGVSAMIVSQRPSEISETITAQCNNFIAMRLLNPNDQNYVRNLVPDSMANLVDILPTLQQGEAVVIGDSVAVPVRAMIDLASPAPAGADIKFFEKWERKDSTTDVPHVVDNWWKQIRI
;
A
#
# COMPACT_ATOMS: atom_id res chain seq x y z
N GLU A 1 5.09 -18.12 39.56
CA GLU A 1 3.63 -18.11 39.27
C GLU A 1 3.16 -16.74 38.76
N ASP A 2 3.64 -15.64 39.34
CA ASP A 2 3.15 -14.29 38.98
C ASP A 2 3.54 -13.82 37.57
N ILE A 3 4.73 -14.18 37.11
CA ILE A 3 5.23 -13.76 35.80
C ILE A 3 4.47 -14.51 34.68
N SER A 4 4.27 -15.82 34.81
CA SER A 4 3.53 -16.62 33.86
C SER A 4 2.07 -16.17 33.73
N SER A 5 1.46 -15.69 34.79
CA SER A 5 0.09 -15.18 34.79
C SER A 5 -0.06 -13.89 33.98
N ILE A 6 0.94 -13.00 33.99
CA ILE A 6 0.93 -11.77 33.16
C ILE A 6 0.96 -12.11 31.69
N PHE A 7 1.81 -13.02 31.28
CA PHE A 7 1.95 -13.40 29.85
C PHE A 7 0.82 -14.29 29.34
N SER A 8 0.09 -14.95 30.24
CA SER A 8 -1.09 -15.73 29.90
C SER A 8 -2.40 -14.93 29.87
N THR A 9 -2.36 -13.61 30.15
CA THR A 9 -3.55 -12.73 30.25
C THR A 9 -4.45 -12.83 29.01
N PHE A 10 -3.89 -13.00 27.80
CA PHE A 10 -4.64 -13.10 26.54
C PHE A 10 -4.63 -14.51 25.93
N ARG A 11 -4.30 -15.53 26.71
CA ARG A 11 -4.25 -16.92 26.27
C ARG A 11 -5.61 -17.46 25.77
N GLU A 12 -6.68 -16.89 26.25
CA GLU A 12 -8.05 -17.25 25.86
C GLU A 12 -8.33 -17.10 24.36
N HIS A 13 -7.60 -16.21 23.69
CA HIS A 13 -7.73 -15.98 22.24
C HIS A 13 -6.91 -16.96 21.39
N ASP A 14 -6.04 -17.75 22.02
CA ASP A 14 -5.07 -18.67 21.36
C ASP A 14 -4.24 -18.01 20.23
N PHE A 15 -4.09 -16.69 20.29
CA PHE A 15 -3.31 -15.91 19.33
C PHE A 15 -1.93 -15.60 19.90
N SER A 16 -0.95 -16.44 19.58
CA SER A 16 0.44 -16.30 20.01
C SER A 16 1.33 -15.80 18.88
N LEU A 17 2.18 -14.81 19.16
CA LEU A 17 3.07 -14.22 18.16
C LEU A 17 4.46 -14.89 18.12
N GLY A 18 4.88 -15.50 19.21
CA GLY A 18 6.21 -16.09 19.32
C GLY A 18 6.52 -16.54 20.74
N THR A 19 7.80 -16.66 21.05
CA THR A 19 8.32 -17.07 22.35
C THR A 19 9.01 -15.90 23.05
N ILE A 20 8.77 -15.73 24.36
CA ILE A 20 9.37 -14.64 25.13
C ILE A 20 10.86 -14.89 25.28
N SER A 21 11.71 -13.94 24.83
CA SER A 21 13.16 -14.13 24.78
C SER A 21 13.81 -14.42 26.14
N GLN A 22 13.24 -13.91 27.22
CA GLN A 22 13.74 -14.10 28.59
C GLN A 22 13.22 -15.39 29.25
N PHE A 23 12.16 -15.98 28.68
CA PHE A 23 11.48 -17.15 29.21
C PHE A 23 11.12 -18.08 28.05
N GLU A 24 12.09 -18.87 27.59
CA GLU A 24 12.02 -19.71 26.37
C GLU A 24 10.86 -20.72 26.36
N GLN A 25 10.29 -21.03 27.53
CA GLN A 25 9.13 -21.93 27.65
C GLN A 25 7.78 -21.19 27.59
N GLU A 26 7.80 -19.84 27.62
CA GLU A 26 6.58 -19.04 27.67
C GLU A 26 6.28 -18.44 26.30
N ARG A 27 5.03 -18.62 25.88
CA ARG A 27 4.52 -18.05 24.64
C ARG A 27 4.02 -16.64 24.88
N LEU A 28 4.26 -15.75 23.92
CA LEU A 28 3.69 -14.41 23.91
C LEU A 28 2.29 -14.44 23.28
N PHE A 29 1.27 -14.37 24.12
CA PHE A 29 -0.13 -14.24 23.68
C PHE A 29 -0.52 -12.77 23.58
N LEU A 30 -1.23 -12.41 22.51
CA LEU A 30 -1.76 -11.08 22.26
C LEU A 30 -3.29 -11.11 22.26
N ASN A 31 -3.87 -9.93 22.53
CA ASN A 31 -5.28 -9.71 22.26
C ASN A 31 -5.45 -9.37 20.77
N PRO A 32 -5.98 -10.28 19.91
CA PRO A 32 -6.08 -10.04 18.49
C PRO A 32 -7.07 -8.92 18.14
N ASN A 33 -8.13 -8.74 18.94
CA ASN A 33 -9.06 -7.63 18.72
C ASN A 33 -8.38 -6.27 18.92
N LYS A 34 -7.53 -6.15 19.94
CA LYS A 34 -6.76 -4.91 20.16
C LYS A 34 -5.64 -4.73 19.16
N LEU A 35 -5.08 -5.83 18.62
CA LEU A 35 -4.05 -5.78 17.59
C LEU A 35 -4.64 -5.29 16.25
N PHE A 36 -5.68 -5.97 15.77
CA PHE A 36 -6.22 -5.72 14.42
C PHE A 36 -7.24 -4.58 14.35
N ALA A 37 -7.96 -4.26 15.41
CA ALA A 37 -8.89 -3.12 15.41
C ALA A 37 -8.19 -1.75 15.53
N LYS A 38 -6.89 -1.76 15.79
CA LYS A 38 -6.06 -0.55 15.87
C LYS A 38 -4.88 -0.69 14.93
N HIS A 39 -4.34 0.44 14.46
CA HIS A 39 -3.24 0.38 13.50
C HIS A 39 -1.98 -0.21 14.13
N ILE A 40 -1.24 -0.96 13.31
CA ILE A 40 -0.03 -1.68 13.68
C ILE A 40 1.15 -1.02 12.98
N ALA A 41 2.25 -0.77 13.70
CA ALA A 41 3.52 -0.37 13.13
C ALA A 41 4.56 -1.47 13.33
N LEU A 42 5.12 -1.99 12.25
CA LEU A 42 6.18 -2.98 12.23
C LEU A 42 7.44 -2.37 11.64
N PHE A 43 8.46 -2.20 12.48
CA PHE A 43 9.69 -1.53 12.12
C PHE A 43 10.91 -2.44 12.27
N GLY A 44 11.89 -2.28 11.40
CA GLY A 44 13.16 -3.02 11.50
C GLY A 44 14.04 -2.79 10.28
N SER A 45 15.34 -2.83 10.45
CA SER A 45 16.31 -2.71 9.36
C SER A 45 16.19 -3.89 8.37
N THR A 46 16.83 -3.77 7.21
CA THR A 46 16.96 -4.87 6.25
C THR A 46 17.57 -6.10 6.94
N GLY A 47 17.05 -7.29 6.64
CA GLY A 47 17.51 -8.55 7.24
C GLY A 47 17.11 -8.74 8.71
N SER A 48 16.27 -7.89 9.31
CA SER A 48 15.77 -8.09 10.67
C SER A 48 14.65 -9.15 10.78
N GLY A 49 13.99 -9.48 9.66
CA GLY A 49 12.91 -10.45 9.60
C GLY A 49 11.50 -9.84 9.42
N LYS A 50 11.38 -8.57 9.02
CA LYS A 50 10.08 -7.89 8.83
C LYS A 50 9.10 -8.68 7.97
N SER A 51 9.50 -9.04 6.75
CA SER A 51 8.63 -9.75 5.80
C SER A 51 8.17 -11.10 6.36
N CYS A 52 9.07 -11.83 7.04
CA CYS A 52 8.73 -13.07 7.72
C CYS A 52 7.75 -12.85 8.88
N THR A 53 7.96 -11.79 9.68
CA THR A 53 7.05 -11.42 10.78
C THR A 53 5.67 -11.02 10.26
N THR A 54 5.62 -10.19 9.22
CA THR A 54 4.36 -9.82 8.53
C THR A 54 3.62 -11.07 8.05
N ALA A 55 4.30 -11.95 7.32
CA ALA A 55 3.71 -13.19 6.82
C ALA A 55 3.23 -14.11 7.97
N SER A 56 4.04 -14.25 9.03
CA SER A 56 3.68 -15.05 10.21
C SER A 56 2.40 -14.52 10.90
N ILE A 57 2.26 -13.21 11.07
CA ILE A 57 1.05 -12.61 11.64
C ILE A 57 -0.17 -12.89 10.77
N LEU A 58 -0.04 -12.71 9.47
CA LEU A 58 -1.16 -12.90 8.55
C LEU A 58 -1.56 -14.37 8.41
N GLN A 59 -0.61 -15.29 8.36
CA GLN A 59 -0.88 -16.74 8.32
C GLN A 59 -1.65 -17.24 9.56
N LYS A 60 -1.52 -16.55 10.70
CA LYS A 60 -2.26 -16.89 11.93
C LYS A 60 -3.75 -16.52 11.86
N VAL A 61 -4.17 -15.74 10.91
CA VAL A 61 -5.58 -15.33 10.70
C VAL A 61 -6.16 -15.79 9.36
N ASP A 62 -5.36 -16.39 8.50
CA ASP A 62 -5.74 -16.80 7.15
C ASP A 62 -6.84 -17.89 7.13
N TRP A 63 -6.95 -18.68 8.20
CA TRP A 63 -7.94 -19.73 8.35
C TRP A 63 -9.32 -19.24 8.88
N LEU A 64 -9.43 -17.99 9.30
CA LEU A 64 -10.67 -17.40 9.79
C LEU A 64 -11.59 -17.04 8.62
N GLU A 65 -12.81 -17.53 8.60
CA GLU A 65 -13.73 -17.45 7.46
C GLU A 65 -14.08 -16.01 7.01
N ASN A 66 -13.99 -15.02 7.90
CA ASN A 66 -14.34 -13.63 7.60
C ASN A 66 -13.14 -12.68 7.72
N THR A 67 -11.96 -13.17 7.36
CA THR A 67 -10.75 -12.34 7.30
C THR A 67 -10.66 -11.65 5.94
N HIS A 68 -10.44 -10.34 5.95
CA HIS A 68 -10.19 -9.57 4.73
C HIS A 68 -8.89 -8.78 4.88
N VAL A 69 -7.84 -9.26 4.24
CA VAL A 69 -6.53 -8.61 4.24
C VAL A 69 -6.13 -8.26 2.80
N VAL A 70 -5.69 -7.03 2.60
CA VAL A 70 -5.05 -6.62 1.34
C VAL A 70 -3.63 -6.17 1.63
N LEU A 71 -2.67 -6.92 1.12
CA LEU A 71 -1.24 -6.63 1.26
C LEU A 71 -0.69 -6.02 -0.02
N LEU A 72 -0.13 -4.81 0.08
CA LEU A 72 0.54 -4.11 -1.02
C LEU A 72 2.02 -4.51 -1.03
N ASP A 73 2.38 -5.45 -1.88
CA ASP A 73 3.73 -6.04 -1.98
C ASP A 73 4.56 -5.33 -3.05
N LEU A 74 5.41 -4.39 -2.64
CA LEU A 74 6.21 -3.59 -3.57
C LEU A 74 7.33 -4.40 -4.25
N HIS A 75 7.79 -5.46 -3.63
CA HIS A 75 8.95 -6.23 -4.08
C HIS A 75 8.63 -7.62 -4.62
N GLY A 76 7.38 -8.09 -4.47
CA GLY A 76 6.96 -9.44 -4.88
C GLY A 76 7.47 -10.54 -3.94
N GLU A 77 7.72 -10.20 -2.67
CA GLU A 77 8.31 -11.12 -1.69
C GLU A 77 7.30 -12.10 -1.08
N TYR A 78 6.01 -11.72 -1.01
CA TYR A 78 5.01 -12.48 -0.27
C TYR A 78 4.34 -13.61 -1.07
N THR A 79 4.52 -13.66 -2.38
CA THR A 79 3.94 -14.70 -3.22
C THR A 79 4.22 -16.12 -2.70
N PRO A 80 5.45 -16.54 -2.32
CA PRO A 80 5.69 -17.87 -1.80
C PRO A 80 4.97 -18.17 -0.48
N ALA A 81 4.82 -17.15 0.38
CA ALA A 81 4.19 -17.32 1.69
C ALA A 81 2.68 -17.59 1.61
N PHE A 82 2.03 -17.16 0.52
CA PHE A 82 0.57 -17.25 0.34
C PHE A 82 0.14 -17.97 -0.92
N SER A 83 1.06 -18.62 -1.66
CA SER A 83 0.75 -19.30 -2.92
C SER A 83 -0.27 -20.45 -2.80
N GLY A 84 -0.45 -21.01 -1.61
CA GLY A 84 -1.41 -22.10 -1.34
C GLY A 84 -2.70 -21.67 -0.66
N SER A 85 -2.76 -20.47 -0.08
CA SER A 85 -3.89 -20.01 0.75
C SER A 85 -4.39 -18.61 0.38
N GLY A 86 -3.59 -17.81 -0.33
CA GLY A 86 -3.92 -16.43 -0.66
C GLY A 86 -4.33 -16.22 -2.12
N ASN A 87 -5.02 -15.11 -2.35
CA ASN A 87 -5.30 -14.59 -3.68
C ASN A 87 -4.10 -13.75 -4.15
N ILE A 88 -3.20 -14.36 -4.93
CA ILE A 88 -2.02 -13.67 -5.48
C ILE A 88 -2.40 -12.97 -6.77
N VAL A 89 -2.33 -11.65 -6.78
CA VAL A 89 -2.75 -10.84 -7.92
C VAL A 89 -1.63 -9.88 -8.32
N LYS A 90 -1.09 -10.05 -9.53
CA LYS A 90 -0.23 -9.03 -10.11
C LYS A 90 -1.08 -7.85 -10.55
N ILE A 91 -0.66 -6.67 -10.21
CA ILE A 91 -1.41 -5.46 -10.52
C ILE A 91 -1.63 -5.25 -12.03
N THR A 92 -0.69 -5.74 -12.84
CA THR A 92 -0.82 -5.73 -14.31
C THR A 92 -1.91 -6.67 -14.83
N GLU A 93 -2.30 -7.68 -14.04
CA GLU A 93 -3.36 -8.64 -14.35
C GLU A 93 -4.71 -8.22 -13.75
N LEU A 94 -4.68 -7.56 -12.58
CA LEU A 94 -5.89 -6.97 -11.99
C LEU A 94 -6.37 -5.81 -12.85
N GLU A 95 -5.44 -5.09 -13.47
CA GLU A 95 -5.65 -3.77 -14.07
C GLU A 95 -6.18 -2.75 -13.05
N LEU A 96 -5.75 -1.52 -13.15
CA LEU A 96 -6.25 -0.40 -12.35
C LEU A 96 -6.78 0.66 -13.31
N PRO A 97 -8.00 0.54 -13.80
CA PRO A 97 -8.54 1.48 -14.76
C PRO A 97 -8.44 2.93 -14.26
N TYR A 98 -7.92 3.82 -15.08
CA TYR A 98 -7.73 5.23 -14.75
C TYR A 98 -8.99 5.94 -14.22
N TRP A 99 -10.18 5.46 -14.58
CA TRP A 99 -11.44 6.01 -14.11
C TRP A 99 -11.74 5.70 -12.63
N LEU A 100 -10.97 4.82 -12.02
CA LEU A 100 -10.98 4.61 -10.56
C LEU A 100 -10.24 5.73 -9.82
N MET A 101 -9.36 6.47 -10.47
CA MET A 101 -8.62 7.57 -9.84
C MET A 101 -9.54 8.73 -9.48
N ASN A 102 -9.30 9.35 -8.32
CA ASN A 102 -9.88 10.62 -7.95
C ASN A 102 -9.11 11.78 -8.62
N PHE A 103 -9.61 13.01 -8.45
CA PHE A 103 -9.00 14.17 -9.08
C PHE A 103 -7.60 14.51 -8.55
N ASP A 104 -7.36 14.31 -7.26
CA ASP A 104 -6.03 14.52 -6.67
C ASP A 104 -4.99 13.57 -7.25
N GLU A 105 -5.35 12.28 -7.41
CA GLU A 105 -4.50 11.23 -7.99
C GLU A 105 -4.17 11.53 -9.47
N ILE A 106 -5.16 11.96 -10.25
CA ILE A 106 -4.98 12.37 -11.64
C ILE A 106 -4.08 13.62 -11.71
N SER A 107 -4.34 14.59 -10.85
CA SER A 107 -3.55 15.84 -10.81
C SER A 107 -2.10 15.58 -10.44
N GLU A 108 -1.83 14.75 -9.42
CA GLU A 108 -0.47 14.39 -9.02
C GLU A 108 0.30 13.71 -10.15
N MET A 109 -0.39 12.92 -10.97
CA MET A 109 0.24 12.19 -12.07
C MET A 109 0.63 13.07 -13.25
N PHE A 110 -0.14 14.13 -13.53
CA PHE A 110 -0.02 14.86 -14.79
C PHE A 110 0.27 16.36 -14.64
N ILE A 111 0.01 16.97 -13.50
CA ILE A 111 0.19 18.41 -13.29
C ILE A 111 1.42 18.67 -12.43
N ASP A 112 2.30 19.53 -12.91
CA ASP A 112 3.40 20.07 -12.12
C ASP A 112 2.97 21.39 -11.49
N ASP A 113 2.80 21.39 -10.17
CA ASP A 113 2.36 22.58 -9.42
C ASP A 113 3.29 23.79 -9.52
N ASN A 114 4.53 23.59 -9.96
CA ASN A 114 5.47 24.67 -10.18
C ASN A 114 5.23 25.39 -11.53
N GLU A 115 4.38 24.84 -12.40
CA GLU A 115 4.03 25.51 -13.65
C GLU A 115 3.08 26.68 -13.41
N HIS A 116 3.33 27.78 -14.07
CA HIS A 116 2.45 28.98 -13.97
C HIS A 116 1.01 28.67 -14.40
N SER A 117 0.82 27.73 -15.33
CA SER A 117 -0.49 27.28 -15.82
C SER A 117 -1.15 26.18 -14.99
N ALA A 118 -0.54 25.71 -13.90
CA ALA A 118 -1.05 24.57 -13.13
C ALA A 118 -2.49 24.76 -12.66
N HIS A 119 -2.84 25.95 -12.16
CA HIS A 119 -4.21 26.24 -11.73
C HIS A 119 -5.23 26.12 -12.88
N ASN A 120 -4.91 26.68 -14.04
CA ASN A 120 -5.78 26.59 -15.22
C ASN A 120 -5.85 25.15 -15.76
N GLN A 121 -4.74 24.41 -15.70
CA GLN A 121 -4.73 22.97 -16.03
C GLN A 121 -5.68 22.19 -15.12
N MET A 122 -5.62 22.40 -13.81
CA MET A 122 -6.52 21.74 -12.83
C MET A 122 -8.00 22.10 -13.10
N MET A 123 -8.31 23.38 -13.31
CA MET A 123 -9.68 23.84 -13.53
C MET A 123 -10.29 23.20 -14.78
N VAL A 124 -9.61 23.31 -15.91
CA VAL A 124 -10.12 22.78 -17.19
C VAL A 124 -10.14 21.26 -17.23
N LEU A 125 -9.14 20.60 -16.62
CA LEU A 125 -9.11 19.14 -16.50
C LEU A 125 -10.31 18.63 -15.69
N LYS A 126 -10.61 19.26 -14.56
CA LYS A 126 -11.75 18.91 -13.72
C LYS A 126 -13.08 19.01 -14.47
N ASP A 127 -13.30 20.11 -15.18
CA ASP A 127 -14.51 20.34 -15.97
C ASP A 127 -14.62 19.33 -17.12
N ALA A 128 -13.50 19.06 -17.82
CA ALA A 128 -13.48 18.10 -18.91
C ALA A 128 -13.78 16.67 -18.45
N ILE A 129 -13.23 16.25 -17.30
CA ILE A 129 -13.53 14.95 -16.70
C ILE A 129 -15.01 14.87 -16.30
N MET A 130 -15.55 15.92 -15.65
CA MET A 130 -16.95 15.93 -15.23
C MET A 130 -17.91 15.83 -16.41
N ASP A 131 -17.65 16.54 -17.50
CA ASP A 131 -18.48 16.49 -18.70
C ASP A 131 -18.45 15.11 -19.35
N SER A 132 -17.27 14.49 -19.46
CA SER A 132 -17.14 13.14 -19.99
C SER A 132 -17.83 12.10 -19.08
N LYS A 133 -17.68 12.21 -17.73
CA LYS A 133 -18.41 11.35 -16.78
C LYS A 133 -19.91 11.45 -16.93
N ARG A 134 -20.47 12.67 -17.03
CA ARG A 134 -21.90 12.91 -17.21
C ARG A 134 -22.41 12.36 -18.54
N GLY A 135 -21.64 12.51 -19.61
CA GLY A 135 -21.99 11.99 -20.93
C GLY A 135 -22.07 10.47 -20.99
N LYS A 136 -21.18 9.79 -20.29
CA LYS A 136 -21.11 8.32 -20.29
C LYS A 136 -21.99 7.63 -19.26
N ASN A 137 -22.37 8.31 -18.17
CA ASN A 137 -23.09 7.69 -17.05
C ASN A 137 -24.43 8.44 -16.81
N LEU A 138 -25.31 8.43 -17.80
CA LEU A 138 -26.56 9.21 -17.78
C LEU A 138 -27.47 8.89 -16.59
N ALA A 139 -27.54 7.63 -16.17
CA ALA A 139 -28.37 7.20 -15.02
C ALA A 139 -27.90 7.79 -13.69
N LEU A 140 -26.63 8.13 -13.57
CA LEU A 140 -26.02 8.65 -12.35
C LEU A 140 -25.74 10.17 -12.43
N LYS A 141 -26.07 10.82 -13.53
CA LYS A 141 -25.64 12.18 -13.89
C LYS A 141 -25.81 13.21 -12.76
N ASP A 142 -26.89 13.12 -11.99
CA ASP A 142 -27.21 14.10 -10.94
C ASP A 142 -26.48 13.82 -9.61
N TYR A 143 -25.86 12.67 -9.46
CA TYR A 143 -25.11 12.23 -8.27
C TYR A 143 -23.60 12.29 -8.45
N LEU A 144 -23.12 12.55 -9.67
CA LEU A 144 -21.70 12.50 -9.98
C LEU A 144 -20.93 13.66 -9.37
N THR A 145 -19.79 13.32 -8.80
CA THR A 145 -18.70 14.25 -8.48
C THR A 145 -17.48 13.91 -9.35
N VAL A 146 -16.47 14.76 -9.33
CA VAL A 146 -15.21 14.46 -10.04
C VAL A 146 -14.55 13.20 -9.50
N ASP A 147 -14.76 12.88 -8.22
CA ASP A 147 -14.15 11.74 -7.51
C ASP A 147 -15.00 10.46 -7.53
N THR A 148 -16.23 10.54 -8.07
CA THR A 148 -17.06 9.34 -8.22
C THR A 148 -16.37 8.35 -9.17
N PRO A 149 -16.15 7.06 -8.76
CA PRO A 149 -15.43 6.07 -9.55
C PRO A 149 -16.30 5.50 -10.68
N VAL A 150 -16.50 6.31 -11.71
CA VAL A 150 -17.24 5.95 -12.92
C VAL A 150 -16.40 6.21 -14.16
N SER A 151 -16.66 5.45 -15.21
CA SER A 151 -15.89 5.54 -16.46
C SER A 151 -16.06 6.89 -17.14
N PHE A 152 -14.96 7.39 -17.72
CA PHE A 152 -14.91 8.57 -18.58
C PHE A 152 -13.89 8.32 -19.70
N ASP A 153 -13.73 9.26 -20.62
CA ASP A 153 -12.85 9.08 -21.79
C ASP A 153 -11.71 10.11 -21.76
N PHE A 154 -10.49 9.65 -21.55
CA PHE A 154 -9.31 10.53 -21.63
C PHE A 154 -9.11 11.12 -23.02
N ILE A 155 -9.54 10.44 -24.09
CA ILE A 155 -9.44 10.99 -25.48
C ILE A 155 -10.33 12.22 -25.62
N GLU A 156 -11.56 12.16 -25.07
CA GLU A 156 -12.48 13.33 -25.06
C GLU A 156 -11.89 14.48 -24.23
N VAL A 157 -11.36 14.16 -23.03
CA VAL A 157 -10.71 15.13 -22.14
C VAL A 157 -9.53 15.81 -22.84
N MET A 158 -8.64 15.03 -23.45
CA MET A 158 -7.49 15.54 -24.21
C MET A 158 -7.92 16.41 -25.39
N ALA A 159 -8.93 15.98 -26.16
CA ALA A 159 -9.44 16.72 -27.31
C ALA A 159 -9.95 18.10 -26.87
N ARG A 160 -10.70 18.16 -25.76
CA ARG A 160 -11.18 19.43 -25.20
C ARG A 160 -10.04 20.35 -24.75
N MET A 161 -9.07 19.82 -24.00
CA MET A 161 -7.93 20.61 -23.54
C MET A 161 -7.08 21.10 -24.73
N ARG A 162 -6.89 20.25 -25.76
CA ARG A 162 -6.14 20.62 -26.98
C ARG A 162 -6.87 21.71 -27.79
N ALA A 163 -8.21 21.65 -27.87
CA ALA A 163 -9.01 22.67 -28.53
C ALA A 163 -8.81 24.03 -27.83
N LEU A 164 -8.83 24.10 -26.52
CA LEU A 164 -8.60 25.33 -25.74
C LEU A 164 -7.14 25.80 -25.84
N ASP A 165 -6.16 24.89 -25.89
CA ASP A 165 -4.74 25.20 -26.01
C ASP A 165 -4.37 25.86 -27.36
N THR A 166 -5.18 25.60 -28.38
CA THR A 166 -4.97 26.11 -29.75
C THR A 166 -6.04 27.09 -30.21
N GLU A 167 -6.98 27.46 -29.31
CA GLU A 167 -8.11 28.33 -29.63
C GLU A 167 -7.66 29.70 -30.11
N ARG A 168 -8.26 30.16 -31.24
CA ARG A 168 -8.10 31.51 -31.75
C ARG A 168 -9.45 32.08 -32.09
N THR A 169 -9.64 33.39 -31.82
CA THR A 169 -10.83 34.12 -32.23
C THR A 169 -10.91 34.25 -33.77
N LEU A 170 -12.08 34.61 -34.28
CA LEU A 170 -12.25 34.88 -35.72
C LEU A 170 -11.29 35.96 -36.25
N ALA A 171 -10.79 36.85 -35.38
CA ALA A 171 -9.82 37.88 -35.71
C ALA A 171 -8.35 37.38 -35.58
N GLY A 172 -8.11 36.04 -35.36
CA GLY A 172 -6.79 35.44 -35.22
C GLY A 172 -6.10 35.69 -33.88
N LYS A 173 -6.78 36.35 -32.90
CA LYS A 173 -6.20 36.53 -31.56
C LYS A 173 -6.27 35.26 -30.76
N GLU A 174 -5.26 35.02 -29.92
CA GLU A 174 -5.17 33.86 -29.03
C GLU A 174 -6.29 33.87 -27.99
N GLY A 175 -6.84 32.68 -27.72
CA GLY A 175 -7.83 32.46 -26.68
C GLY A 175 -7.22 32.57 -25.27
N PRO A 176 -8.05 32.62 -24.22
CA PRO A 176 -7.59 32.82 -22.83
C PRO A 176 -6.70 31.69 -22.30
N PHE A 177 -6.77 30.51 -22.88
CA PHE A 177 -5.99 29.34 -22.48
C PHE A 177 -4.92 28.92 -23.49
N PHE A 178 -4.68 29.73 -24.53
CA PHE A 178 -3.76 29.42 -25.60
C PHE A 178 -2.35 29.10 -25.03
N GLY A 179 -1.79 27.93 -25.41
CA GLY A 179 -0.46 27.47 -25.00
C GLY A 179 -0.32 27.01 -23.54
N GLN A 180 -1.39 26.99 -22.74
CA GLN A 180 -1.31 26.69 -21.31
C GLN A 180 -1.34 25.20 -21.00
N PHE A 181 -1.79 24.37 -21.93
CA PHE A 181 -1.95 22.91 -21.73
C PHE A 181 -0.94 22.09 -22.50
N THR A 182 -0.11 22.68 -23.32
CA THR A 182 0.86 21.97 -24.18
C THR A 182 1.71 21.00 -23.39
N ARG A 183 2.34 21.41 -22.27
CA ARG A 183 3.18 20.52 -21.45
C ARG A 183 2.38 19.41 -20.78
N PHE A 184 1.20 19.70 -20.27
CA PHE A 184 0.29 18.72 -19.70
C PHE A 184 -0.06 17.64 -20.74
N LEU A 185 -0.45 18.05 -21.96
CA LEU A 185 -0.81 17.13 -23.04
C LEU A 185 0.35 16.23 -23.44
N VAL A 186 1.57 16.78 -23.51
CA VAL A 186 2.78 15.98 -23.81
C VAL A 186 3.01 14.93 -22.72
N ARG A 187 2.91 15.29 -21.43
CA ARG A 187 3.05 14.34 -20.32
C ARG A 187 1.99 13.24 -20.39
N LEU A 188 0.74 13.62 -20.60
CA LEU A 188 -0.37 12.67 -20.69
C LEU A 188 -0.18 11.72 -21.89
N GLU A 189 0.11 12.22 -23.08
CA GLU A 189 0.38 11.41 -24.27
C GLU A 189 1.55 10.44 -24.07
N SER A 190 2.62 10.92 -23.44
CA SER A 190 3.79 10.08 -23.11
C SER A 190 3.40 8.87 -22.27
N LYS A 191 2.57 9.05 -21.22
CA LYS A 191 2.13 7.93 -20.37
C LYS A 191 1.08 7.04 -21.06
N LEU A 192 0.17 7.61 -21.83
CA LEU A 192 -0.83 6.83 -22.58
C LEU A 192 -0.24 5.93 -23.66
N THR A 193 0.92 6.29 -24.23
CA THR A 193 1.61 5.53 -25.27
C THR A 193 2.63 4.53 -24.73
N ASP A 194 3.08 4.69 -23.49
CA ASP A 194 4.07 3.81 -22.87
C ASP A 194 3.40 2.51 -22.36
N ARG A 195 3.89 1.37 -22.84
CA ARG A 195 3.39 0.03 -22.47
C ARG A 195 3.42 -0.26 -20.98
N ARG A 196 4.32 0.36 -20.23
CA ARG A 196 4.44 0.17 -18.79
C ARG A 196 3.21 0.62 -18.00
N TYR A 197 2.40 1.53 -18.59
CA TYR A 197 1.18 2.06 -17.97
C TYR A 197 -0.12 1.51 -18.59
N GLU A 198 -0.03 0.49 -19.48
CA GLU A 198 -1.22 -0.08 -20.14
C GLU A 198 -2.25 -0.62 -19.15
N PHE A 199 -1.80 -1.21 -18.03
CA PHE A 199 -2.68 -1.71 -16.98
C PHE A 199 -3.56 -0.62 -16.34
N LEU A 200 -3.16 0.64 -16.48
CA LEU A 200 -3.86 1.81 -15.95
C LEU A 200 -4.72 2.49 -17.04
N PHE A 201 -4.12 2.74 -18.22
CA PHE A 201 -4.76 3.57 -19.26
C PHE A 201 -5.47 2.78 -20.36
N LYS A 202 -5.18 1.49 -20.51
CA LYS A 202 -5.77 0.65 -21.54
C LYS A 202 -6.39 -0.63 -20.95
N PRO A 203 -7.33 -0.49 -19.99
CA PRO A 203 -7.94 -1.65 -19.37
C PRO A 203 -8.66 -2.49 -20.43
N LYS A 204 -8.47 -3.82 -20.36
CA LYS A 204 -9.10 -4.78 -21.27
C LYS A 204 -10.32 -5.42 -20.64
N LEU A 205 -10.25 -5.68 -19.33
CA LEU A 205 -11.31 -6.33 -18.55
C LEU A 205 -12.32 -5.32 -17.98
N TYR A 206 -11.80 -4.22 -17.40
CA TYR A 206 -12.61 -3.27 -16.63
C TYR A 206 -12.76 -1.94 -17.36
N LYS A 207 -13.53 -1.96 -18.47
CA LYS A 207 -13.63 -0.81 -19.39
C LYS A 207 -14.68 0.21 -19.01
N SER A 208 -15.65 -0.17 -18.20
CA SER A 208 -16.80 0.66 -17.89
C SER A 208 -17.19 0.59 -16.41
N SER A 209 -18.04 1.51 -15.97
CA SER A 209 -18.49 1.63 -14.57
C SER A 209 -19.14 0.36 -14.03
N GLU A 210 -19.85 -0.39 -14.89
CA GLU A 210 -20.52 -1.65 -14.55
C GLU A 210 -19.54 -2.74 -14.11
N SER A 211 -18.28 -2.63 -14.50
CA SER A 211 -17.24 -3.58 -14.11
C SER A 211 -16.66 -3.35 -12.71
N LEU A 212 -17.08 -2.30 -11.99
CA LEU A 212 -16.59 -1.98 -10.65
C LEU A 212 -16.89 -3.11 -9.66
N GLU A 213 -18.09 -3.70 -9.73
CA GLU A 213 -18.48 -4.82 -8.87
C GLU A 213 -17.53 -6.02 -9.02
N SER A 214 -17.28 -6.45 -10.25
CA SER A 214 -16.38 -7.58 -10.53
C SER A 214 -14.93 -7.26 -10.17
N TRP A 215 -14.50 -6.00 -10.30
CA TRP A 215 -13.19 -5.54 -9.89
C TRP A 215 -13.02 -5.62 -8.36
N LEU A 216 -14.02 -5.15 -7.59
CA LEU A 216 -14.02 -5.23 -6.13
C LEU A 216 -14.08 -6.69 -5.64
N THR A 217 -14.92 -7.53 -6.28
CA THR A 217 -14.99 -8.96 -6.00
C THR A 217 -13.62 -9.63 -6.12
N ARG A 218 -12.88 -9.31 -7.19
CA ARG A 218 -11.52 -9.83 -7.40
C ARG A 218 -10.51 -9.26 -6.41
N LEU A 219 -10.60 -7.96 -6.08
CA LEU A 219 -9.71 -7.31 -5.10
C LEU A 219 -9.82 -7.95 -3.72
N PHE A 220 -11.04 -8.23 -3.27
CA PHE A 220 -11.30 -8.82 -1.95
C PHE A 220 -11.42 -10.35 -1.99
N ALA A 221 -11.21 -10.99 -3.15
CA ALA A 221 -11.30 -12.45 -3.34
C ALA A 221 -12.65 -13.06 -2.88
N LEU A 222 -13.76 -12.33 -3.05
CA LEU A 222 -15.08 -12.71 -2.50
C LEU A 222 -15.68 -13.97 -3.15
N ASP A 223 -15.18 -14.39 -4.29
CA ASP A 223 -15.62 -15.56 -5.06
C ASP A 223 -14.66 -16.76 -4.99
N THR A 224 -13.53 -16.63 -4.27
CA THR A 224 -12.47 -17.65 -4.29
C THR A 224 -12.31 -18.42 -3.00
N GLY A 225 -12.91 -17.97 -1.90
CA GLY A 225 -12.69 -18.52 -0.56
C GLY A 225 -11.31 -18.24 0.03
N HIS A 226 -10.53 -17.36 -0.59
CA HIS A 226 -9.29 -16.84 -0.02
C HIS A 226 -9.57 -15.60 0.83
N HIS A 227 -8.78 -15.41 1.88
CA HIS A 227 -8.99 -14.34 2.86
C HIS A 227 -7.91 -13.25 2.81
N ILE A 228 -6.77 -13.54 2.19
CA ILE A 228 -5.65 -12.63 2.04
C ILE A 228 -5.39 -12.40 0.56
N THR A 229 -5.50 -11.15 0.12
CA THR A 229 -5.10 -10.73 -1.21
C THR A 229 -3.72 -10.11 -1.15
N VAL A 230 -2.77 -10.69 -1.87
CA VAL A 230 -1.43 -10.13 -2.07
C VAL A 230 -1.40 -9.45 -3.43
N LEU A 231 -1.29 -8.11 -3.43
CA LEU A 231 -1.16 -7.33 -4.65
C LEU A 231 0.33 -7.12 -4.96
N ASP A 232 0.83 -7.87 -5.92
CA ASP A 232 2.21 -7.75 -6.41
C ASP A 232 2.36 -6.49 -7.26
N LEU A 233 3.03 -5.48 -6.71
CA LEU A 233 3.36 -4.19 -7.33
C LEU A 233 4.78 -4.15 -7.89
N SER A 234 5.56 -5.24 -7.83
CA SER A 234 6.99 -5.27 -8.16
C SER A 234 7.32 -4.87 -9.61
N ARG A 235 6.32 -4.93 -10.50
CA ARG A 235 6.45 -4.57 -11.93
C ARG A 235 5.96 -3.17 -12.28
N VAL A 236 5.48 -2.43 -11.29
CA VAL A 236 4.97 -1.08 -11.48
C VAL A 236 6.13 -0.09 -11.61
N PRO A 237 6.06 0.88 -12.54
CA PRO A 237 7.01 1.98 -12.57
C PRO A 237 6.99 2.78 -11.27
N PHE A 238 8.18 3.11 -10.76
CA PHE A 238 8.32 3.75 -9.46
C PHE A 238 7.62 5.13 -9.37
N ASP A 239 7.56 5.85 -10.49
CA ASP A 239 6.97 7.19 -10.57
C ASP A 239 5.43 7.21 -10.37
N VAL A 240 4.75 6.06 -10.40
CA VAL A 240 3.30 5.96 -10.17
C VAL A 240 2.94 5.23 -8.87
N ILE A 241 3.90 4.74 -8.11
CA ILE A 241 3.65 4.01 -6.86
C ILE A 241 2.80 4.83 -5.89
N ASN A 242 3.11 6.13 -5.71
CA ASN A 242 2.34 7.01 -4.84
C ASN A 242 0.85 7.07 -5.23
N VAL A 243 0.58 7.23 -6.52
CA VAL A 243 -0.79 7.30 -7.04
C VAL A 243 -1.50 5.96 -6.86
N LEU A 244 -0.83 4.84 -7.11
CA LEU A 244 -1.42 3.51 -6.96
C LEU A 244 -1.72 3.15 -5.51
N VAL A 245 -0.81 3.45 -4.59
CA VAL A 245 -1.05 3.24 -3.15
C VAL A 245 -2.19 4.11 -2.67
N SER A 246 -2.28 5.36 -3.13
CA SER A 246 -3.42 6.23 -2.85
C SER A 246 -4.73 5.63 -3.35
N LEU A 247 -4.79 5.27 -4.62
CA LEU A 247 -5.98 4.71 -5.27
C LEU A 247 -6.46 3.44 -4.56
N LEU A 248 -5.55 2.48 -4.32
CA LEU A 248 -5.88 1.22 -3.66
C LEU A 248 -6.35 1.46 -2.21
N GLY A 249 -5.59 2.22 -1.44
CA GLY A 249 -5.95 2.54 -0.05
C GLY A 249 -7.29 3.28 0.05
N ARG A 250 -7.53 4.24 -0.84
CA ARG A 250 -8.79 4.99 -0.90
C ARG A 250 -9.98 4.10 -1.29
N ILE A 251 -9.86 3.28 -2.32
CA ILE A 251 -10.97 2.40 -2.73
C ILE A 251 -11.32 1.40 -1.63
N ILE A 252 -10.30 0.82 -0.98
CA ILE A 252 -10.55 -0.10 0.14
C ILE A 252 -11.24 0.61 1.30
N PHE A 253 -10.82 1.84 1.62
CA PHE A 253 -11.46 2.65 2.65
C PHE A 253 -12.89 3.06 2.24
N ASP A 254 -13.09 3.55 1.01
CA ASP A 254 -14.39 3.99 0.51
C ASP A 254 -15.37 2.81 0.37
N PHE A 255 -14.89 1.59 0.07
CA PHE A 255 -15.71 0.39 0.09
C PHE A 255 -16.41 0.23 1.44
N ASN A 256 -15.69 0.30 2.53
CA ASN A 256 -16.28 0.19 3.87
C ASN A 256 -16.99 1.48 4.33
N LEU A 257 -16.59 2.64 3.85
CA LEU A 257 -17.31 3.89 4.10
C LEU A 257 -18.78 3.80 3.62
N TRP A 258 -18.98 3.20 2.45
CA TRP A 258 -20.28 3.04 1.82
C TRP A 258 -20.97 1.70 2.13
N ASN A 259 -20.27 0.76 2.77
CA ASN A 259 -20.81 -0.54 3.14
C ASN A 259 -21.74 -0.43 4.37
N PRO A 260 -23.04 -0.73 4.25
CA PRO A 260 -23.95 -0.74 5.40
C PRO A 260 -23.61 -1.84 6.41
N ALA A 261 -22.99 -2.94 5.96
CA ALA A 261 -22.56 -4.09 6.79
C ALA A 261 -21.07 -4.01 7.19
N ARG A 262 -20.45 -2.82 7.21
CA ARG A 262 -19.02 -2.65 7.50
C ARG A 262 -18.54 -3.21 8.85
N GLN A 263 -19.44 -3.37 9.80
CA GLN A 263 -19.10 -3.97 11.10
C GLN A 263 -18.81 -5.46 10.99
N ASP A 264 -19.43 -6.13 10.01
CA ASP A 264 -19.27 -7.54 9.74
C ASP A 264 -18.20 -7.80 8.65
N PHE A 265 -17.59 -6.75 8.13
CA PHE A 265 -16.57 -6.82 7.08
C PHE A 265 -15.32 -5.99 7.45
N PRO A 266 -14.57 -6.38 8.51
CA PRO A 266 -13.35 -5.68 8.88
C PRO A 266 -12.24 -5.93 7.85
N ILE A 267 -11.51 -4.87 7.48
CA ILE A 267 -10.43 -4.94 6.49
C ILE A 267 -9.11 -4.50 7.12
N LEU A 268 -8.06 -5.29 6.92
CA LEU A 268 -6.68 -4.92 7.21
C LEU A 268 -5.94 -4.60 5.91
N ILE A 269 -5.37 -3.41 5.81
CA ILE A 269 -4.47 -3.05 4.70
C ILE A 269 -3.03 -3.10 5.22
N VAL A 270 -2.17 -3.85 4.54
CA VAL A 270 -0.74 -3.90 4.85
C VAL A 270 0.02 -3.06 3.84
N PHE A 271 0.68 -2.03 4.34
CA PHE A 271 1.52 -1.10 3.59
C PHE A 271 2.99 -1.48 3.77
N GLU A 272 3.52 -2.27 2.83
CA GLU A 272 4.92 -2.70 2.84
C GLU A 272 5.83 -1.59 2.31
N GLU A 273 7.06 -1.50 2.87
CA GLU A 273 8.05 -0.47 2.56
C GLU A 273 7.48 0.96 2.58
N ALA A 274 6.67 1.23 3.58
CA ALA A 274 5.86 2.44 3.71
C ALA A 274 6.65 3.77 3.60
N HIS A 275 7.94 3.78 3.98
CA HIS A 275 8.81 4.95 3.85
C HIS A 275 8.98 5.42 2.40
N THR A 276 8.77 4.56 1.41
CA THR A 276 8.94 4.93 -0.01
C THR A 276 7.85 5.87 -0.53
N TYR A 277 6.65 5.85 0.08
CA TYR A 277 5.50 6.63 -0.37
C TYR A 277 4.77 7.41 0.74
N LEU A 278 5.14 7.23 2.01
CA LEU A 278 4.57 7.97 3.16
C LEU A 278 5.58 8.97 3.77
N SER A 279 6.60 9.36 3.01
CA SER A 279 7.66 10.23 3.50
C SER A 279 7.14 11.59 3.97
N MET A 280 7.71 12.08 5.08
CA MET A 280 7.47 13.46 5.57
C MET A 280 8.19 14.51 4.75
N THR A 281 9.27 14.14 4.05
CA THR A 281 10.08 15.07 3.26
C THR A 281 9.39 15.41 1.94
N GLY A 282 9.36 16.68 1.59
CA GLY A 282 8.78 17.17 0.35
C GLY A 282 7.27 17.45 0.43
N LYS A 283 6.63 17.54 -0.74
CA LYS A 283 5.20 17.79 -0.87
C LYS A 283 4.40 16.58 -0.35
N SER A 284 3.24 16.84 0.27
CA SER A 284 2.33 15.78 0.66
C SER A 284 1.76 15.07 -0.56
N THR A 285 2.10 13.80 -0.74
CA THR A 285 1.61 12.95 -1.83
C THR A 285 0.17 12.50 -1.60
N ALA A 286 -0.52 12.07 -2.66
CA ALA A 286 -1.85 11.47 -2.54
C ALA A 286 -1.84 10.23 -1.64
N ALA A 287 -0.79 9.38 -1.74
CA ALA A 287 -0.61 8.23 -0.83
C ALA A 287 -0.59 8.65 0.63
N ARG A 288 0.23 9.65 0.98
CA ARG A 288 0.33 10.12 2.37
C ARG A 288 -1.02 10.65 2.88
N LYS A 289 -1.73 11.47 2.12
CA LYS A 289 -3.06 11.99 2.48
C LYS A 289 -4.06 10.86 2.72
N THR A 290 -4.09 9.87 1.84
CA THR A 290 -4.98 8.71 1.92
C THR A 290 -4.70 7.86 3.16
N VAL A 291 -3.43 7.51 3.42
CA VAL A 291 -3.06 6.69 4.57
C VAL A 291 -3.22 7.46 5.88
N GLU A 292 -2.96 8.78 5.92
CA GLU A 292 -3.27 9.62 7.06
C GLU A 292 -4.79 9.66 7.37
N ARG A 293 -5.65 9.67 6.34
CA ARG A 293 -7.10 9.57 6.50
C ARG A 293 -7.50 8.21 7.07
N ILE A 294 -6.95 7.11 6.52
CA ILE A 294 -7.17 5.75 7.04
C ILE A 294 -6.74 5.67 8.50
N ALA A 295 -5.57 6.20 8.85
CA ALA A 295 -5.07 6.21 10.22
C ALA A 295 -6.01 6.97 11.19
N LYS A 296 -6.54 8.13 10.78
CA LYS A 296 -7.44 8.96 11.61
C LYS A 296 -8.86 8.41 11.72
N GLU A 297 -9.39 7.85 10.66
CA GLU A 297 -10.83 7.56 10.51
C GLU A 297 -11.13 6.08 10.34
N GLY A 298 -10.18 5.27 9.83
CA GLY A 298 -10.38 3.88 9.41
C GLY A 298 -11.06 3.01 10.43
N ARG A 299 -10.69 3.15 11.70
CA ARG A 299 -11.29 2.41 12.81
C ARG A 299 -12.82 2.55 12.89
N LYS A 300 -13.39 3.71 12.55
CA LYS A 300 -14.84 3.96 12.57
C LYS A 300 -15.58 3.19 11.47
N TYR A 301 -14.84 2.83 10.42
CA TYR A 301 -15.38 2.17 9.23
C TYR A 301 -14.90 0.71 9.10
N GLY A 302 -14.29 0.15 10.17
CA GLY A 302 -13.79 -1.22 10.15
C GLY A 302 -12.56 -1.41 9.25
N VAL A 303 -11.77 -0.34 9.02
CA VAL A 303 -10.53 -0.40 8.24
C VAL A 303 -9.33 -0.15 9.13
N SER A 304 -8.42 -1.10 9.18
CA SER A 304 -7.16 -1.00 9.92
C SER A 304 -5.96 -1.01 8.96
N ALA A 305 -4.85 -0.48 9.40
CA ALA A 305 -3.61 -0.43 8.65
C ALA A 305 -2.46 -1.09 9.43
N MET A 306 -1.63 -1.86 8.73
CA MET A 306 -0.33 -2.32 9.19
C MET A 306 0.75 -1.62 8.37
N ILE A 307 1.54 -0.81 9.04
CA ILE A 307 2.61 0.01 8.42
C ILE A 307 3.94 -0.71 8.63
N VAL A 308 4.50 -1.25 7.56
CA VAL A 308 5.77 -1.97 7.59
C VAL A 308 6.87 -1.12 6.98
N SER A 309 7.95 -0.87 7.73
CA SER A 309 9.01 0.02 7.26
C SER A 309 10.37 -0.30 7.86
N GLN A 310 11.42 -0.09 7.07
CA GLN A 310 12.80 -0.12 7.53
C GLN A 310 13.31 1.27 7.99
N ARG A 311 12.57 2.35 7.73
CA ARG A 311 12.91 3.74 8.07
C ARG A 311 11.75 4.46 8.73
N PRO A 312 11.44 4.13 9.98
CA PRO A 312 10.32 4.74 10.69
C PRO A 312 10.43 6.27 10.80
N SER A 313 11.63 6.81 10.91
CA SER A 313 11.87 8.27 11.01
C SER A 313 11.48 9.05 9.74
N GLU A 314 11.31 8.39 8.61
CA GLU A 314 10.88 9.02 7.36
C GLU A 314 9.34 9.04 7.19
N ILE A 315 8.59 8.30 8.01
CA ILE A 315 7.12 8.19 7.91
C ILE A 315 6.43 9.37 8.59
N SER A 316 5.30 9.80 8.04
CA SER A 316 4.43 10.82 8.64
C SER A 316 4.10 10.51 10.10
N GLU A 317 4.43 11.44 11.02
CA GLU A 317 4.08 11.33 12.44
C GLU A 317 2.57 11.20 12.67
N THR A 318 1.76 11.79 11.79
CA THR A 318 0.30 11.66 11.83
C THR A 318 -0.14 10.19 11.73
N ILE A 319 0.54 9.37 10.92
CA ILE A 319 0.22 7.96 10.75
C ILE A 319 0.67 7.17 11.97
N THR A 320 1.93 7.32 12.36
CA THR A 320 2.52 6.52 13.45
C THR A 320 1.94 6.86 14.82
N ALA A 321 1.53 8.11 15.06
CA ALA A 321 0.83 8.51 16.27
C ALA A 321 -0.58 7.88 16.42
N GLN A 322 -1.14 7.35 15.34
CA GLN A 322 -2.42 6.61 15.38
C GLN A 322 -2.22 5.09 15.54
N CYS A 323 -0.97 4.60 15.43
CA CYS A 323 -0.66 3.21 15.72
C CYS A 323 -0.64 2.98 17.24
N ASN A 324 -1.41 2.02 17.70
CA ASN A 324 -1.47 1.66 19.12
C ASN A 324 -0.64 0.41 19.43
N ASN A 325 -0.13 -0.27 18.40
CA ASN A 325 0.67 -1.47 18.54
C ASN A 325 1.95 -1.30 17.72
N PHE A 326 3.09 -1.53 18.35
CA PHE A 326 4.41 -1.42 17.74
C PHE A 326 5.13 -2.76 17.88
N ILE A 327 5.66 -3.25 16.77
CA ILE A 327 6.55 -4.42 16.70
C ILE A 327 7.87 -3.90 16.16
N ALA A 328 8.81 -3.61 17.07
CA ALA A 328 10.10 -3.06 16.71
C ALA A 328 11.16 -4.16 16.72
N MET A 329 11.63 -4.51 15.52
CA MET A 329 12.74 -5.44 15.31
C MET A 329 14.08 -4.69 15.34
N ARG A 330 15.19 -5.37 15.00
CA ARG A 330 16.50 -4.74 15.00
C ARG A 330 16.54 -3.46 14.16
N LEU A 331 16.89 -2.34 14.79
CA LEU A 331 17.12 -1.05 14.16
C LEU A 331 18.55 -0.58 14.44
N LEU A 332 19.30 -0.28 13.37
CA LEU A 332 20.72 0.11 13.46
C LEU A 332 20.93 1.63 13.36
N ASN A 333 20.02 2.34 12.68
CA ASN A 333 20.14 3.79 12.48
C ASN A 333 19.70 4.52 13.76
N PRO A 334 20.55 5.42 14.34
CA PRO A 334 20.18 6.16 15.55
C PRO A 334 18.94 7.05 15.40
N ASN A 335 18.70 7.62 14.22
CA ASN A 335 17.50 8.45 13.98
C ASN A 335 16.22 7.61 14.09
N ASP A 336 16.24 6.40 13.52
CA ASP A 336 15.11 5.48 13.60
C ASP A 336 14.88 4.98 15.03
N GLN A 337 15.94 4.71 15.77
CA GLN A 337 15.87 4.35 17.19
C GLN A 337 15.25 5.48 18.01
N ASN A 338 15.74 6.72 17.84
CA ASN A 338 15.21 7.89 18.54
C ASN A 338 13.74 8.15 18.18
N TYR A 339 13.38 7.92 16.92
CA TYR A 339 11.99 8.04 16.50
C TYR A 339 11.09 7.04 17.23
N VAL A 340 11.46 5.76 17.27
CA VAL A 340 10.71 4.73 18.01
C VAL A 340 10.68 5.05 19.51
N ARG A 341 11.77 5.58 20.07
CA ARG A 341 11.82 6.00 21.48
C ARG A 341 10.77 7.06 21.80
N ASN A 342 10.56 8.02 20.90
CA ASN A 342 9.56 9.08 21.08
C ASN A 342 8.11 8.60 20.95
N LEU A 343 7.88 7.43 20.33
CA LEU A 343 6.54 6.84 20.19
C LEU A 343 6.10 6.02 21.42
N VAL A 344 7.03 5.69 22.30
CA VAL A 344 6.75 4.89 23.51
C VAL A 344 6.81 5.78 24.75
N PRO A 345 6.07 5.45 25.83
CA PRO A 345 6.17 6.16 27.11
C PRO A 345 7.60 6.16 27.67
N ASP A 346 8.00 7.24 28.35
CA ASP A 346 9.34 7.39 28.95
C ASP A 346 9.73 6.21 29.86
N SER A 347 8.77 5.62 30.57
CA SER A 347 8.98 4.42 31.40
C SER A 347 9.46 3.20 30.62
N MET A 348 9.32 3.20 29.30
CA MET A 348 9.66 2.11 28.37
C MET A 348 10.89 2.42 27.51
N ALA A 349 11.49 3.59 27.64
CA ALA A 349 12.64 4.05 26.83
C ALA A 349 13.80 3.04 26.86
N ASN A 350 14.07 2.42 27.99
CA ASN A 350 15.12 1.40 28.13
C ASN A 350 14.92 0.16 27.23
N LEU A 351 13.67 -0.17 26.86
CA LEU A 351 13.38 -1.27 25.94
C LEU A 351 13.76 -0.93 24.49
N VAL A 352 13.82 0.35 24.15
CA VAL A 352 14.24 0.80 22.81
C VAL A 352 15.78 0.75 22.68
N ASP A 353 16.52 0.90 23.78
CA ASP A 353 17.98 0.84 23.78
C ASP A 353 18.55 -0.53 23.36
N ILE A 354 17.76 -1.59 23.47
CA ILE A 354 18.17 -2.93 23.04
C ILE A 354 17.96 -3.20 21.54
N LEU A 355 17.22 -2.34 20.82
CA LEU A 355 16.88 -2.56 19.41
C LEU A 355 18.09 -2.86 18.49
N PRO A 356 19.25 -2.20 18.64
CA PRO A 356 20.43 -2.52 17.84
C PRO A 356 20.98 -3.93 18.04
N THR A 357 20.72 -4.51 19.22
CA THR A 357 21.29 -5.81 19.66
C THR A 357 20.36 -6.99 19.41
N LEU A 358 19.12 -6.73 18.95
CA LEU A 358 18.16 -7.80 18.68
C LEU A 358 18.67 -8.72 17.56
N GLN A 359 18.39 -10.01 17.72
CA GLN A 359 18.68 -11.02 16.71
C GLN A 359 17.68 -10.92 15.54
N GLN A 360 18.00 -11.60 14.43
CA GLN A 360 17.05 -11.74 13.35
C GLN A 360 15.79 -12.50 13.82
N GLY A 361 14.61 -11.98 13.51
CA GLY A 361 13.35 -12.56 13.98
C GLY A 361 12.94 -12.15 15.39
N GLU A 362 13.80 -11.44 16.11
CA GLU A 362 13.49 -10.94 17.45
C GLU A 362 12.91 -9.54 17.40
N ALA A 363 11.90 -9.28 18.23
CA ALA A 363 11.22 -8.00 18.30
C ALA A 363 10.89 -7.58 19.74
N VAL A 364 10.79 -6.28 19.95
CA VAL A 364 10.12 -5.67 21.09
C VAL A 364 8.68 -5.36 20.70
N VAL A 365 7.73 -5.95 21.40
CA VAL A 365 6.29 -5.77 21.15
C VAL A 365 5.71 -4.86 22.24
N ILE A 366 5.10 -3.76 21.83
CA ILE A 366 4.57 -2.70 22.69
C ILE A 366 3.17 -2.33 22.21
N GLY A 367 2.27 -2.05 23.13
CA GLY A 367 0.96 -1.49 22.80
C GLY A 367 -0.20 -2.16 23.52
N ASP A 368 -1.39 -1.85 23.06
CA ASP A 368 -2.64 -2.27 23.70
C ASP A 368 -2.92 -3.78 23.57
N SER A 369 -2.28 -4.44 22.60
CA SER A 369 -2.46 -5.88 22.36
C SER A 369 -1.67 -6.78 23.30
N VAL A 370 -0.70 -6.24 24.04
CA VAL A 370 0.10 -6.97 25.03
C VAL A 370 -0.18 -6.46 26.45
N ALA A 371 -0.07 -7.35 27.44
CA ALA A 371 -0.28 -6.98 28.83
C ALA A 371 0.83 -6.05 29.36
N VAL A 372 2.04 -6.32 28.92
CA VAL A 372 3.25 -5.52 29.21
C VAL A 372 4.16 -5.54 27.99
N PRO A 373 4.96 -4.50 27.75
CA PRO A 373 5.99 -4.53 26.71
C PRO A 373 6.94 -5.69 26.91
N VAL A 374 7.26 -6.39 25.83
CA VAL A 374 8.00 -7.64 25.91
C VAL A 374 8.93 -7.84 24.71
N ARG A 375 10.09 -8.44 24.97
CA ARG A 375 11.01 -8.91 23.95
C ARG A 375 10.66 -10.36 23.62
N ALA A 376 10.47 -10.67 22.34
CA ALA A 376 10.09 -12.01 21.91
C ALA A 376 10.76 -12.41 20.59
N MET A 377 11.06 -13.70 20.46
CA MET A 377 11.41 -14.34 19.19
C MET A 377 10.11 -14.66 18.47
N ILE A 378 9.89 -14.02 17.32
CA ILE A 378 8.66 -14.17 16.52
C ILE A 378 8.67 -15.53 15.81
N ASP A 379 7.51 -16.18 15.73
CA ASP A 379 7.37 -17.43 14.98
C ASP A 379 7.69 -17.24 13.49
N LEU A 380 8.36 -18.18 12.93
CA LEU A 380 8.66 -18.16 11.49
C LEU A 380 7.37 -18.40 10.68
N ALA A 381 7.25 -17.65 9.60
CA ALA A 381 6.21 -17.92 8.61
C ALA A 381 6.46 -19.27 7.91
N SER A 382 5.41 -20.04 7.66
CA SER A 382 5.47 -21.31 6.95
C SER A 382 4.27 -21.49 6.02
N PRO A 383 4.45 -21.40 4.70
CA PRO A 383 5.70 -21.11 3.97
C PRO A 383 6.27 -19.70 4.24
N ALA A 384 7.59 -19.58 4.10
CA ALA A 384 8.26 -18.29 4.27
C ALA A 384 8.12 -17.39 3.02
N PRO A 385 8.10 -16.06 3.17
CA PRO A 385 8.21 -15.14 2.03
C PRO A 385 9.59 -15.27 1.36
N ALA A 386 9.70 -14.84 0.09
CA ALA A 386 10.96 -14.59 -0.56
C ALA A 386 11.62 -13.36 0.09
N GLY A 387 12.90 -13.12 -0.10
CA GLY A 387 13.57 -11.95 0.50
C GLY A 387 14.70 -12.33 1.43
N ALA A 388 15.06 -13.63 1.47
CA ALA A 388 16.31 -14.05 2.07
C ALA A 388 17.48 -13.49 1.27
N ASP A 389 18.49 -12.95 1.97
CA ASP A 389 19.70 -12.47 1.34
C ASP A 389 20.36 -13.56 0.50
N ILE A 390 20.81 -13.20 -0.70
CA ILE A 390 21.57 -14.12 -1.55
C ILE A 390 22.87 -14.42 -0.83
N LYS A 391 23.12 -15.68 -0.60
CA LYS A 391 24.38 -16.17 -0.01
C LYS A 391 25.50 -16.07 -1.05
N PHE A 392 26.05 -14.87 -1.20
CA PHE A 392 27.04 -14.53 -2.22
C PHE A 392 28.23 -15.50 -2.24
N PHE A 393 28.82 -15.75 -1.07
CA PHE A 393 29.99 -16.60 -0.96
C PHE A 393 29.68 -18.02 -1.48
N GLU A 394 28.62 -18.66 -0.99
CA GLU A 394 28.20 -19.99 -1.43
C GLU A 394 27.87 -20.03 -2.95
N LYS A 395 27.35 -18.94 -3.49
CA LYS A 395 27.04 -18.85 -4.94
C LYS A 395 28.30 -18.65 -5.77
N TRP A 396 29.27 -17.88 -5.29
CA TRP A 396 30.54 -17.66 -5.98
C TRP A 396 31.45 -18.89 -5.98
N GLU A 397 31.36 -19.73 -4.97
CA GLU A 397 32.09 -21.01 -4.92
C GLU A 397 31.60 -22.03 -5.97
N ARG A 398 30.40 -21.85 -6.53
CA ARG A 398 29.86 -22.78 -7.53
C ARG A 398 30.57 -22.62 -8.86
N LYS A 399 31.21 -23.74 -9.33
CA LYS A 399 31.92 -23.78 -10.61
C LYS A 399 30.99 -23.81 -11.84
N ASP A 400 29.71 -24.18 -11.68
CA ASP A 400 28.77 -24.51 -12.76
C ASP A 400 27.65 -23.48 -12.93
N SER A 401 27.82 -22.25 -12.43
CA SER A 401 26.81 -21.21 -12.67
C SER A 401 26.98 -20.61 -14.05
N THR A 402 26.24 -21.11 -15.03
CA THR A 402 26.13 -20.49 -16.35
C THR A 402 24.91 -19.59 -16.39
N THR A 403 25.14 -18.31 -16.69
CA THR A 403 24.04 -17.37 -16.98
C THR A 403 23.75 -17.40 -18.46
N ASP A 404 22.50 -17.64 -18.84
CA ASP A 404 22.02 -17.52 -20.22
C ASP A 404 21.87 -16.03 -20.56
N VAL A 405 22.97 -15.40 -21.01
CA VAL A 405 23.01 -13.98 -21.34
C VAL A 405 22.00 -13.61 -22.44
N PRO A 406 21.82 -14.37 -23.53
CA PRO A 406 20.76 -14.13 -24.51
C PRO A 406 19.37 -14.04 -23.90
N HIS A 407 19.02 -14.95 -23.01
CA HIS A 407 17.76 -14.97 -22.31
C HIS A 407 17.60 -13.75 -21.37
N VAL A 408 18.66 -13.36 -20.67
CA VAL A 408 18.66 -12.12 -19.84
C VAL A 408 18.41 -10.90 -20.71
N VAL A 409 19.06 -10.79 -21.87
CA VAL A 409 18.90 -9.67 -22.81
C VAL A 409 17.47 -9.63 -23.38
N ASP A 410 16.93 -10.78 -23.77
CA ASP A 410 15.55 -10.87 -24.25
C ASP A 410 14.52 -10.42 -23.19
N ASN A 411 14.68 -10.90 -21.94
CA ASN A 411 13.86 -10.46 -20.82
C ASN A 411 14.00 -8.96 -20.56
N TRP A 412 15.21 -8.41 -20.63
CA TRP A 412 15.48 -7.00 -20.44
C TRP A 412 14.81 -6.14 -21.53
N TRP A 413 14.92 -6.54 -22.78
CA TRP A 413 14.25 -5.83 -23.88
C TRP A 413 12.74 -5.88 -23.78
N LYS A 414 12.20 -6.99 -23.35
CA LYS A 414 10.75 -7.19 -23.14
C LYS A 414 10.25 -6.64 -21.82
N GLN A 415 11.14 -6.17 -20.92
CA GLN A 415 10.84 -5.72 -19.57
C GLN A 415 10.10 -6.81 -18.75
N ILE A 416 10.46 -8.08 -18.97
CA ILE A 416 9.91 -9.24 -18.26
C ILE A 416 10.81 -9.52 -17.07
N ARG A 417 10.28 -9.40 -15.85
CA ARG A 417 10.87 -9.96 -14.64
C ARG A 417 10.22 -11.31 -14.37
N ILE A 418 11.07 -12.33 -14.20
CA ILE A 418 10.64 -13.71 -13.91
C ILE A 418 10.63 -13.87 -12.38
#